data_dde3b4a69f12369e234f82f2bd1056a4
#
_entry.id   dde3b4a69f12369e234f82f2bd1056a4
#
_cell.length_a   1.000
_cell.length_b   1.000
_cell.length_c   1.000
_cell.angle_alpha   90.00
_cell.angle_beta   90.00
_cell.angle_gamma   90.00
#
_symmetry.space_group_name_H-M   'P 1'
#
loop_
_entity.id
_entity.type
_entity.pdbx_description
1 polymer ?
#
loop_
_entity_poly.entity_id
_entity_poly.type
_entity_poly.pdbx_seq_one_letter_code
_entity_poly.pdbx_strand_id
1 'polypeptide(L)'
;MQGPLITLLIIIVLLAIDYYILRGLQTAFRKTKFIHKKWFSLFYWAWSFFLIAALFISIYVKMGGVGLRGALLFLFFIVFIFKIFYVLFILIDDARRYVIYLIRKNKKPAPAAGQTTVKAETALFGSIPRSEFLMKAGLLAGAIPLYAIKHNMSKGLYDYQLANVDLYLPNLPKAFDGMQIGQISDIHSGSFHSKWQMRAGIEMLMKQKTDVIFFTGDLVNGHTGEVKYYMDVFNKVRAPLGVYSILGNHDYGDYGHWPSPADKAKNLANMVVAHKELGWDLLIDENRRLKVGNDEIGVLGIGNWGEMSRFPKYGRMDKAIQNTDDLPVKLLLSHDPSHWRAQVLPEYPQIDVMFAGHTHGMQFGVRTPDFQWSPIEYVYTEWAGLYREKHQQIYVNVGYGFLAYPGRIGILPEITIFTLKAAADPSLKA
;
A
#
# COMPACT_ATOMS: atom_id res chain seq x y z
N MET A 1 14.14 -26.48 -7.24
CA MET A 1 14.53 -27.17 -5.96
C MET A 1 14.80 -26.21 -4.78
N GLN A 2 14.92 -24.87 -4.97
CA GLN A 2 15.15 -23.92 -3.86
C GLN A 2 13.92 -23.61 -3.01
N GLY A 3 12.71 -23.67 -3.56
CA GLY A 3 11.47 -23.30 -2.86
C GLY A 3 11.17 -24.06 -1.56
N PRO A 4 11.21 -25.41 -1.54
CA PRO A 4 10.88 -26.18 -0.33
C PRO A 4 11.86 -25.96 0.82
N LEU A 5 13.15 -25.78 0.52
CA LEU A 5 14.18 -25.52 1.52
C LEU A 5 14.00 -24.14 2.19
N ILE A 6 13.71 -23.13 1.40
CA ILE A 6 13.42 -21.78 1.90
C ILE A 6 12.15 -21.79 2.76
N THR A 7 11.10 -22.48 2.32
CA THR A 7 9.86 -22.64 3.09
C THR A 7 10.11 -23.29 4.45
N LEU A 8 10.89 -24.40 4.47
CA LEU A 8 11.26 -25.07 5.70
C LEU A 8 12.07 -24.16 6.65
N LEU A 9 13.02 -23.40 6.10
CA LEU A 9 13.81 -22.44 6.88
C LEU A 9 12.91 -21.36 7.51
N ILE A 10 11.97 -20.81 6.76
CA ILE A 10 11.00 -19.82 7.26
C ILE A 10 10.18 -20.42 8.41
N ILE A 11 9.67 -21.64 8.27
CA ILE A 11 8.91 -22.31 9.33
C ILE A 11 9.76 -22.47 10.59
N ILE A 12 11.00 -22.93 10.45
CA ILE A 12 11.92 -23.11 11.59
C ILE A 12 12.16 -21.76 12.31
N VAL A 13 12.41 -20.69 11.57
CA VAL A 13 12.62 -19.36 12.14
C VAL A 13 11.38 -18.87 12.88
N LEU A 14 10.18 -19.02 12.30
CA LEU A 14 8.92 -18.64 12.93
C LEU A 14 8.68 -19.41 14.23
N LEU A 15 8.92 -20.73 14.22
CA LEU A 15 8.77 -21.56 15.42
C LEU A 15 9.81 -21.23 16.51
N ALA A 16 11.05 -20.88 16.11
CA ALA A 16 12.07 -20.42 17.05
C ALA A 16 11.66 -19.08 17.71
N ILE A 17 11.13 -18.15 16.94
CA ILE A 17 10.57 -16.88 17.46
C ILE A 17 9.45 -17.18 18.47
N ASP A 18 8.53 -18.08 18.12
CA ASP A 18 7.41 -18.45 19.00
C ASP A 18 7.87 -19.12 20.31
N TYR A 19 8.85 -20.00 20.23
CA TYR A 19 9.47 -20.58 21.43
C TYR A 19 10.07 -19.50 22.33
N TYR A 20 10.76 -18.54 21.73
CA TYR A 20 11.41 -17.45 22.44
C TYR A 20 10.38 -16.52 23.12
N ILE A 21 9.29 -16.23 22.43
CA ILE A 21 8.17 -15.45 22.97
C ILE A 21 7.47 -16.16 24.13
N LEU A 22 7.21 -17.46 23.99
CA LEU A 22 6.59 -18.23 25.08
C LEU A 22 7.43 -18.16 26.36
N ARG A 23 8.76 -18.25 26.24
CA ARG A 23 9.70 -18.07 27.36
C ARG A 23 9.64 -16.65 27.94
N GLY A 24 9.55 -15.64 27.09
CA GLY A 24 9.37 -14.24 27.51
C GLY A 24 8.06 -14.04 28.29
N LEU A 25 6.94 -14.60 27.83
CA LEU A 25 5.64 -14.57 28.51
C LEU A 25 5.72 -15.25 29.89
N GLN A 26 6.35 -16.42 30.00
CA GLN A 26 6.54 -17.11 31.27
C GLN A 26 7.39 -16.29 32.25
N THR A 27 8.34 -15.53 31.73
CA THR A 27 9.16 -14.61 32.56
C THR A 27 8.37 -13.38 32.98
N ALA A 28 7.60 -12.77 32.09
CA ALA A 28 6.75 -11.60 32.37
C ALA A 28 5.71 -11.90 33.47
N PHE A 29 5.19 -13.11 33.48
CA PHE A 29 4.10 -13.53 34.37
C PHE A 29 4.51 -14.71 35.26
N ARG A 30 5.75 -14.73 35.73
CA ARG A 30 6.31 -15.81 36.54
C ARG A 30 5.52 -16.15 37.82
N LYS A 31 4.77 -15.19 38.37
CA LYS A 31 3.92 -15.40 39.57
C LYS A 31 2.53 -15.95 39.21
N THR A 32 2.16 -15.98 37.92
CA THR A 32 0.84 -16.37 37.45
C THR A 32 0.82 -17.86 37.11
N LYS A 33 0.26 -18.68 38.01
CA LYS A 33 0.23 -20.16 37.87
C LYS A 33 -0.34 -20.64 36.54
N PHE A 34 -1.29 -19.92 35.95
CA PHE A 34 -1.96 -20.26 34.70
C PHE A 34 -0.98 -20.39 33.50
N ILE A 35 -0.05 -19.45 33.33
CA ILE A 35 0.88 -19.41 32.20
C ILE A 35 1.90 -20.57 32.22
N HIS A 36 2.13 -21.12 33.38
CA HIS A 36 3.04 -22.27 33.57
C HIS A 36 2.35 -23.63 33.43
N LYS A 37 1.03 -23.69 33.24
CA LYS A 37 0.32 -24.93 33.01
C LYS A 37 0.57 -25.47 31.61
N LYS A 38 0.67 -26.81 31.47
CA LYS A 38 0.90 -27.46 30.17
C LYS A 38 -0.13 -27.12 29.12
N TRP A 39 -1.39 -26.99 29.50
CA TRP A 39 -2.45 -26.63 28.55
C TRP A 39 -2.32 -25.21 27.98
N PHE A 40 -1.78 -24.21 28.74
CA PHE A 40 -1.47 -22.90 28.19
C PHE A 40 -0.41 -23.00 27.09
N SER A 41 0.68 -23.72 27.34
CA SER A 41 1.71 -23.95 26.32
C SER A 41 1.14 -24.69 25.10
N LEU A 42 0.27 -25.68 25.31
CA LEU A 42 -0.40 -26.41 24.21
C LEU A 42 -1.28 -25.46 23.38
N PHE A 43 -2.09 -24.61 24.02
CA PHE A 43 -2.93 -23.62 23.35
C PHE A 43 -2.08 -22.60 22.57
N TYR A 44 -0.98 -22.11 23.18
CA TYR A 44 -0.06 -21.18 22.52
C TYR A 44 0.54 -21.79 21.24
N TRP A 45 1.00 -23.03 21.31
CA TRP A 45 1.56 -23.73 20.15
C TRP A 45 0.49 -24.03 19.08
N ALA A 46 -0.71 -24.42 19.47
CA ALA A 46 -1.82 -24.63 18.53
C ALA A 46 -2.15 -23.32 17.78
N TRP A 47 -2.18 -22.20 18.48
CA TRP A 47 -2.36 -20.87 17.88
C TRP A 47 -1.21 -20.51 16.92
N SER A 48 0.03 -20.78 17.32
CA SER A 48 1.21 -20.52 16.48
C SER A 48 1.19 -21.36 15.19
N PHE A 49 0.90 -22.65 15.29
CA PHE A 49 0.74 -23.52 14.13
C PHE A 49 -0.41 -23.08 13.23
N PHE A 50 -1.53 -22.66 13.80
CA PHE A 50 -2.65 -22.12 13.04
C PHE A 50 -2.22 -20.88 12.22
N LEU A 51 -1.50 -19.93 12.80
CA LEU A 51 -1.02 -18.74 12.10
C LEU A 51 -0.03 -19.08 10.98
N ILE A 52 0.90 -19.99 11.22
CA ILE A 52 1.85 -20.46 10.20
C ILE A 52 1.10 -21.17 9.07
N ALA A 53 0.15 -22.03 9.39
CA ALA A 53 -0.68 -22.70 8.39
C ALA A 53 -1.52 -21.69 7.60
N ALA A 54 -2.13 -20.70 8.26
CA ALA A 54 -2.89 -19.63 7.62
C ALA A 54 -2.04 -18.83 6.61
N LEU A 55 -0.77 -18.53 6.96
CA LEU A 55 0.18 -17.90 6.05
C LEU A 55 0.39 -18.75 4.79
N PHE A 56 0.78 -20.02 4.96
CA PHE A 56 1.11 -20.88 3.82
C PHE A 56 -0.13 -21.26 2.98
N ILE A 57 -1.28 -21.51 3.63
CA ILE A 57 -2.54 -21.71 2.91
C ILE A 57 -2.87 -20.49 2.07
N SER A 58 -2.71 -19.27 2.62
CA SER A 58 -2.96 -18.04 1.88
C SER A 58 -2.02 -17.81 0.70
N ILE A 59 -0.78 -18.33 0.75
CA ILE A 59 0.19 -18.22 -0.34
C ILE A 59 -0.03 -19.26 -1.42
N TYR A 60 -0.21 -20.54 -1.03
CA TYR A 60 -0.15 -21.67 -1.96
C TYR A 60 -1.52 -22.21 -2.38
N VAL A 61 -2.57 -21.99 -1.59
CA VAL A 61 -3.91 -22.50 -1.91
C VAL A 61 -4.70 -21.40 -2.61
N LYS A 62 -5.18 -21.66 -3.83
CA LYS A 62 -6.13 -20.80 -4.53
C LYS A 62 -7.49 -20.89 -3.84
N MET A 63 -7.69 -20.12 -2.78
CA MET A 63 -8.99 -20.04 -2.11
C MET A 63 -9.91 -19.10 -2.91
N GLY A 64 -11.16 -19.51 -3.10
CA GLY A 64 -12.18 -18.67 -3.71
C GLY A 64 -12.45 -17.42 -2.84
N GLY A 65 -12.18 -16.24 -3.40
CA GLY A 65 -12.43 -14.95 -2.78
C GLY A 65 -11.20 -14.28 -2.14
N VAL A 66 -10.96 -13.05 -2.56
CA VAL A 66 -9.85 -12.20 -2.06
C VAL A 66 -10.01 -11.92 -0.55
N GLY A 67 -11.25 -11.86 -0.03
CA GLY A 67 -11.55 -11.47 1.33
C GLY A 67 -10.98 -12.40 2.42
N LEU A 68 -11.19 -13.72 2.31
CA LEU A 68 -10.70 -14.66 3.34
C LEU A 68 -9.16 -14.75 3.31
N ARG A 69 -8.58 -14.81 2.13
CA ARG A 69 -7.12 -14.83 1.95
C ARG A 69 -6.47 -13.58 2.54
N GLY A 70 -7.01 -12.40 2.22
CA GLY A 70 -6.55 -11.13 2.76
C GLY A 70 -6.68 -11.07 4.29
N ALA A 71 -7.79 -11.55 4.86
CA ALA A 71 -8.01 -11.58 6.30
C ALA A 71 -7.00 -12.49 7.04
N LEU A 72 -6.69 -13.66 6.49
CA LEU A 72 -5.70 -14.58 7.08
C LEU A 72 -4.28 -14.01 7.02
N LEU A 73 -3.88 -13.42 5.89
CA LEU A 73 -2.58 -12.75 5.76
C LEU A 73 -2.47 -11.56 6.71
N PHE A 74 -3.52 -10.76 6.82
CA PHE A 74 -3.57 -9.63 7.72
C PHE A 74 -3.50 -10.04 9.19
N LEU A 75 -4.23 -11.09 9.59
CA LEU A 75 -4.14 -11.65 10.93
C LEU A 75 -2.72 -12.12 11.26
N PHE A 76 -2.09 -12.86 10.34
CA PHE A 76 -0.70 -13.27 10.50
C PHE A 76 0.22 -12.06 10.66
N PHE A 77 0.10 -11.07 9.78
CA PHE A 77 0.96 -9.90 9.76
C PHE A 77 0.87 -9.06 11.05
N ILE A 78 -0.36 -8.82 11.55
CA ILE A 78 -0.58 -8.11 12.81
C ILE A 78 0.09 -8.82 13.99
N VAL A 79 -0.14 -10.14 14.12
CA VAL A 79 0.46 -10.91 15.19
C VAL A 79 1.97 -10.96 15.04
N PHE A 80 2.49 -11.03 13.82
CA PHE A 80 3.91 -11.05 13.54
C PHE A 80 4.60 -9.72 13.91
N ILE A 81 3.99 -8.57 13.61
CA ILE A 81 4.49 -7.26 14.05
C ILE A 81 4.60 -7.23 15.58
N PHE A 82 3.55 -7.63 16.29
CA PHE A 82 3.61 -7.74 17.75
C PHE A 82 4.79 -8.60 18.22
N LYS A 83 4.96 -9.77 17.60
CA LYS A 83 6.05 -10.71 17.94
C LYS A 83 7.43 -10.08 17.74
N ILE A 84 7.66 -9.36 16.64
CA ILE A 84 8.94 -8.68 16.37
C ILE A 84 9.24 -7.66 17.47
N PHE A 85 8.31 -6.76 17.78
CA PHE A 85 8.51 -5.78 18.84
C PHE A 85 8.80 -6.44 20.20
N TYR A 86 8.06 -7.50 20.53
CA TYR A 86 8.25 -8.20 21.79
C TYR A 86 9.61 -8.91 21.87
N VAL A 87 10.05 -9.56 20.78
CA VAL A 87 11.36 -10.22 20.70
C VAL A 87 12.51 -9.25 20.93
N LEU A 88 12.43 -8.01 20.46
CA LEU A 88 13.47 -7.00 20.72
C LEU A 88 13.70 -6.79 22.21
N PHE A 89 12.65 -6.73 23.02
CA PHE A 89 12.77 -6.59 24.47
C PHE A 89 13.35 -7.83 25.15
N ILE A 90 13.03 -9.02 24.63
CA ILE A 90 13.63 -10.27 25.13
C ILE A 90 15.12 -10.28 24.82
N LEU A 91 15.52 -9.91 23.60
CA LEU A 91 16.92 -9.82 23.19
C LEU A 91 17.70 -8.81 24.03
N ILE A 92 17.11 -7.66 24.35
CA ILE A 92 17.71 -6.65 25.24
C ILE A 92 17.96 -7.25 26.65
N ASP A 93 16.99 -8.00 27.19
CA ASP A 93 17.18 -8.64 28.50
C ASP A 93 18.26 -9.74 28.46
N ASP A 94 18.30 -10.54 27.41
CA ASP A 94 19.31 -11.58 27.27
C ASP A 94 20.71 -10.99 27.05
N ALA A 95 20.84 -9.95 26.23
CA ALA A 95 22.10 -9.22 26.05
C ALA A 95 22.58 -8.62 27.41
N ARG A 96 21.68 -8.01 28.16
CA ARG A 96 21.96 -7.51 29.52
C ARG A 96 22.46 -8.62 30.45
N ARG A 97 21.79 -9.77 30.47
CA ARG A 97 22.19 -10.93 31.30
C ARG A 97 23.55 -11.45 30.89
N TYR A 98 23.80 -11.53 29.58
CA TYR A 98 25.08 -11.97 29.06
C TYR A 98 26.23 -11.05 29.48
N VAL A 99 26.04 -9.72 29.35
CA VAL A 99 27.01 -8.73 29.83
C VAL A 99 27.29 -8.88 31.32
N ILE A 100 26.25 -9.02 32.16
CA ILE A 100 26.41 -9.23 33.61
C ILE A 100 27.17 -10.54 33.88
N TYR A 101 26.91 -11.61 33.13
CA TYR A 101 27.63 -12.87 33.25
C TYR A 101 29.12 -12.69 32.95
N LEU A 102 29.48 -12.00 31.85
CA LEU A 102 30.87 -11.71 31.48
C LEU A 102 31.59 -10.89 32.55
N ILE A 103 30.95 -9.85 33.09
CA ILE A 103 31.50 -9.02 34.15
C ILE A 103 31.75 -9.87 35.44
N ARG A 104 30.82 -10.75 35.79
CA ARG A 104 30.97 -11.60 36.99
C ARG A 104 32.03 -12.67 36.79
N LYS A 105 32.15 -13.26 35.59
CA LYS A 105 33.16 -14.26 35.24
C LYS A 105 34.58 -13.70 35.35
N ASN A 106 34.77 -12.41 35.06
CA ASN A 106 36.07 -11.74 35.06
C ASN A 106 36.41 -11.10 36.42
N LYS A 107 35.49 -11.09 37.39
CA LYS A 107 35.80 -10.66 38.77
C LYS A 107 36.39 -11.81 39.57
N LYS A 108 37.66 -11.70 39.99
CA LYS A 108 38.26 -12.61 40.98
C LYS A 108 37.38 -12.63 42.23
N PRO A 109 37.16 -13.78 42.89
CA PRO A 109 36.44 -13.82 44.15
C PRO A 109 37.12 -12.88 45.16
N ALA A 110 36.40 -11.93 45.73
CA ALA A 110 36.87 -11.13 46.81
C ALA A 110 37.08 -12.02 48.05
N PRO A 111 38.14 -11.84 48.86
CA PRO A 111 38.30 -12.58 50.11
C PRO A 111 37.07 -12.37 50.97
N ALA A 112 36.60 -13.43 51.64
CA ALA A 112 35.44 -13.41 52.53
C ALA A 112 35.66 -12.46 53.69
N ALA A 113 35.26 -11.22 53.54
CA ALA A 113 35.11 -10.26 54.68
C ALA A 113 33.72 -10.44 55.26
N GLY A 114 33.63 -10.50 56.56
CA GLY A 114 32.50 -10.90 57.37
C GLY A 114 31.13 -10.39 56.96
N GLN A 115 30.16 -11.29 56.99
CA GLN A 115 28.75 -11.00 56.71
C GLN A 115 28.17 -10.07 57.75
N THR A 116 28.16 -8.78 57.48
CA THR A 116 27.20 -7.88 58.05
C THR A 116 25.91 -7.97 57.27
N THR A 117 24.93 -8.65 57.82
CA THR A 117 23.55 -8.67 57.31
C THR A 117 22.94 -7.26 57.46
N VAL A 118 23.11 -6.43 56.45
CA VAL A 118 22.28 -5.25 56.31
C VAL A 118 20.89 -5.73 55.94
N LYS A 119 19.96 -5.74 56.88
CA LYS A 119 18.52 -5.88 56.62
C LYS A 119 18.15 -4.78 55.64
N ALA A 120 17.82 -5.18 54.40
CA ALA A 120 17.21 -4.29 53.42
C ALA A 120 15.86 -3.85 54.02
N GLU A 121 15.77 -2.56 54.40
CA GLU A 121 14.50 -1.92 54.71
C GLU A 121 13.49 -2.21 53.57
N THR A 122 12.34 -2.68 53.98
CA THR A 122 11.17 -3.00 53.18
C THR A 122 10.74 -1.81 52.34
N ALA A 123 11.09 -1.83 51.05
CA ALA A 123 10.42 -0.96 50.10
C ALA A 123 8.93 -1.29 50.11
N LEU A 124 8.10 -0.30 50.44
CA LEU A 124 6.62 -0.36 50.53
C LEU A 124 5.94 -0.73 49.20
N PHE A 125 6.69 -0.87 48.12
CA PHE A 125 6.25 -1.40 46.83
C PHE A 125 7.16 -2.57 46.45
N GLY A 126 6.61 -3.79 46.36
CA GLY A 126 7.35 -4.98 45.98
C GLY A 126 8.13 -4.74 44.67
N SER A 127 9.46 -4.80 44.75
CA SER A 127 10.34 -4.58 43.59
C SER A 127 10.08 -5.64 42.53
N ILE A 128 9.68 -5.19 41.34
CA ILE A 128 9.54 -6.06 40.15
C ILE A 128 10.95 -6.36 39.67
N PRO A 129 11.33 -7.63 39.47
CA PRO A 129 12.63 -7.98 38.88
C PRO A 129 12.78 -7.34 37.47
N ARG A 130 13.97 -6.85 37.18
CA ARG A 130 14.27 -6.13 35.92
C ARG A 130 13.86 -6.89 34.67
N SER A 131 14.06 -8.22 34.64
CA SER A 131 13.62 -9.06 33.51
C SER A 131 12.10 -9.10 33.38
N GLU A 132 11.36 -9.22 34.50
CA GLU A 132 9.89 -9.16 34.47
C GLU A 132 9.39 -7.80 33.99
N PHE A 133 10.04 -6.72 34.42
CA PHE A 133 9.74 -5.36 33.96
C PHE A 133 9.96 -5.23 32.44
N LEU A 134 11.14 -5.65 31.92
CA LEU A 134 11.44 -5.57 30.50
C LEU A 134 10.46 -6.39 29.65
N MET A 135 10.10 -7.60 30.10
CA MET A 135 9.12 -8.42 29.39
C MET A 135 7.74 -7.77 29.35
N LYS A 136 7.27 -7.16 30.46
CA LYS A 136 6.00 -6.44 30.49
C LYS A 136 6.03 -5.16 29.65
N ALA A 137 7.15 -4.43 29.67
CA ALA A 137 7.36 -3.27 28.82
C ALA A 137 7.32 -3.66 27.33
N GLY A 138 7.93 -4.81 26.97
CA GLY A 138 7.87 -5.36 25.62
C GLY A 138 6.45 -5.71 25.17
N LEU A 139 5.61 -6.28 26.04
CA LEU A 139 4.20 -6.54 25.74
C LEU A 139 3.43 -5.24 25.47
N LEU A 140 3.65 -4.21 26.27
CA LEU A 140 3.05 -2.89 26.05
C LEU A 140 3.55 -2.26 24.75
N ALA A 141 4.86 -2.29 24.50
CA ALA A 141 5.45 -1.76 23.26
C ALA A 141 4.94 -2.50 22.03
N GLY A 142 4.76 -3.83 22.09
CA GLY A 142 4.14 -4.62 21.02
C GLY A 142 2.65 -4.31 20.80
N ALA A 143 1.94 -3.90 21.86
CA ALA A 143 0.52 -3.54 21.76
C ALA A 143 0.29 -2.14 21.13
N ILE A 144 1.27 -1.24 21.18
CA ILE A 144 1.17 0.10 20.59
C ILE A 144 0.89 0.06 19.07
N PRO A 145 1.65 -0.68 18.25
CA PRO A 145 1.35 -0.83 16.84
C PRO A 145 -0.05 -1.42 16.60
N LEU A 146 -0.48 -2.40 17.41
CA LEU A 146 -1.81 -3.00 17.29
C LEU A 146 -2.93 -1.99 17.55
N TYR A 147 -2.76 -1.16 18.57
CA TYR A 147 -3.71 -0.08 18.87
C TYR A 147 -3.75 0.95 17.74
N ALA A 148 -2.59 1.36 17.23
CA ALA A 148 -2.47 2.29 16.11
C ALA A 148 -3.14 1.72 14.85
N ILE A 149 -2.93 0.43 14.53
CA ILE A 149 -3.58 -0.26 13.43
C ILE A 149 -5.10 -0.24 13.61
N LYS A 150 -5.61 -0.67 14.77
CA LYS A 150 -7.05 -0.67 15.03
C LYS A 150 -7.68 0.73 14.93
N HIS A 151 -7.00 1.74 15.48
CA HIS A 151 -7.50 3.12 15.48
C HIS A 151 -7.51 3.72 14.07
N ASN A 152 -6.49 3.45 13.27
CA ASN A 152 -6.35 3.99 11.92
C ASN A 152 -7.08 3.17 10.84
N MET A 153 -7.37 1.90 11.10
CA MET A 153 -8.08 1.05 10.13
C MET A 153 -9.43 1.60 9.71
N SER A 154 -10.23 2.10 10.64
CA SER A 154 -11.56 2.60 10.33
C SER A 154 -11.58 4.06 9.87
N LYS A 155 -10.69 4.90 10.41
CA LYS A 155 -10.57 6.31 10.05
C LYS A 155 -9.73 6.50 8.78
N GLY A 156 -8.59 5.82 8.66
CA GLY A 156 -7.66 5.98 7.55
C GLY A 156 -8.22 5.58 6.18
N LEU A 157 -9.23 4.68 6.12
CA LEU A 157 -9.85 4.25 4.87
C LEU A 157 -10.57 5.36 4.09
N TYR A 158 -11.09 6.35 4.79
CA TYR A 158 -11.91 7.41 4.24
C TYR A 158 -11.38 8.81 4.58
N ASP A 159 -10.18 8.88 5.11
CA ASP A 159 -9.48 10.13 5.39
C ASP A 159 -8.76 10.62 4.13
N TYR A 160 -9.55 11.07 3.16
CA TYR A 160 -9.06 11.50 1.86
C TYR A 160 -8.15 12.71 1.98
N GLN A 161 -6.98 12.63 1.36
CA GLN A 161 -5.98 13.70 1.32
C GLN A 161 -5.97 14.35 -0.07
N LEU A 162 -5.91 15.69 -0.11
CA LEU A 162 -5.66 16.45 -1.33
C LEU A 162 -4.16 16.66 -1.48
N ALA A 163 -3.60 16.16 -2.57
CA ALA A 163 -2.24 16.46 -3.00
C ALA A 163 -2.28 17.52 -4.11
N ASN A 164 -1.59 18.65 -3.93
CA ASN A 164 -1.45 19.66 -4.96
C ASN A 164 -0.05 19.58 -5.56
N VAL A 165 0.04 19.53 -6.89
CA VAL A 165 1.29 19.27 -7.61
C VAL A 165 1.40 20.21 -8.81
N ASP A 166 2.48 20.96 -8.91
CA ASP A 166 2.80 21.72 -10.13
C ASP A 166 3.58 20.83 -11.11
N LEU A 167 3.08 20.75 -12.36
CA LEU A 167 3.73 20.06 -13.47
C LEU A 167 4.32 21.11 -14.43
N TYR A 168 5.64 21.18 -14.46
CA TYR A 168 6.37 22.13 -15.31
C TYR A 168 6.63 21.51 -16.66
N LEU A 169 6.09 22.14 -17.72
CA LEU A 169 6.10 21.67 -19.10
C LEU A 169 6.57 22.81 -20.01
N PRO A 170 7.86 22.85 -20.38
CA PRO A 170 8.41 23.97 -21.16
C PRO A 170 7.72 24.21 -22.51
N ASN A 171 7.19 23.13 -23.11
CA ASN A 171 6.50 23.17 -24.41
C ASN A 171 4.99 23.35 -24.29
N LEU A 172 4.47 23.60 -23.08
CA LEU A 172 3.03 23.76 -22.86
C LEU A 172 2.51 25.00 -23.59
N PRO A 173 1.49 24.86 -24.45
CA PRO A 173 0.86 26.02 -25.07
C PRO A 173 0.24 26.92 -24.00
N LYS A 174 0.31 28.25 -24.26
CA LYS A 174 -0.10 29.27 -23.28
C LYS A 174 -1.56 29.13 -22.82
N ALA A 175 -2.44 28.63 -23.67
CA ALA A 175 -3.85 28.39 -23.33
C ALA A 175 -4.05 27.34 -22.22
N PHE A 176 -3.04 26.51 -21.98
CA PHE A 176 -3.07 25.46 -20.93
C PHE A 176 -2.32 25.88 -19.67
N ASP A 177 -1.65 27.04 -19.65
CA ASP A 177 -0.94 27.49 -18.46
C ASP A 177 -1.92 27.82 -17.32
N GLY A 178 -1.74 27.19 -16.17
CA GLY A 178 -2.65 27.28 -15.04
C GLY A 178 -3.82 26.30 -15.06
N MET A 179 -3.98 25.48 -16.11
CA MET A 179 -5.02 24.44 -16.17
C MET A 179 -4.89 23.47 -15.01
N GLN A 180 -6.04 23.08 -14.42
CA GLN A 180 -6.09 22.13 -13.33
C GLN A 180 -6.59 20.76 -13.79
N ILE A 181 -5.82 19.72 -13.46
CA ILE A 181 -6.17 18.31 -13.70
C ILE A 181 -6.43 17.64 -12.36
N GLY A 182 -7.60 17.01 -12.18
CA GLY A 182 -7.86 16.11 -11.06
C GLY A 182 -7.45 14.69 -11.40
N GLN A 183 -6.84 13.98 -10.48
CA GLN A 183 -6.60 12.53 -10.62
C GLN A 183 -7.19 11.76 -9.45
N ILE A 184 -7.91 10.69 -9.76
CA ILE A 184 -8.26 9.59 -8.86
C ILE A 184 -7.85 8.27 -9.51
N SER A 185 -7.53 7.28 -8.69
CA SER A 185 -7.06 5.95 -9.12
C SER A 185 -7.50 4.89 -8.12
N ASP A 186 -7.50 3.63 -8.54
CA ASP A 186 -7.59 2.49 -7.63
C ASP A 186 -8.79 2.60 -6.68
N ILE A 187 -9.97 2.72 -7.25
CA ILE A 187 -11.22 2.85 -6.47
C ILE A 187 -11.54 1.56 -5.76
N HIS A 188 -11.40 0.41 -6.44
CA HIS A 188 -11.74 -0.90 -5.89
C HIS A 188 -13.13 -0.93 -5.24
N SER A 189 -14.14 -0.61 -6.02
CA SER A 189 -15.52 -0.42 -5.54
C SER A 189 -16.07 -1.59 -4.72
N GLY A 190 -15.64 -2.82 -4.99
CA GLY A 190 -16.01 -4.01 -4.21
C GLY A 190 -15.46 -4.06 -2.78
N SER A 191 -14.52 -3.18 -2.43
CA SER A 191 -13.93 -3.13 -1.08
C SER A 191 -14.67 -2.23 -0.11
N PHE A 192 -15.48 -1.28 -0.60
CA PHE A 192 -16.13 -0.29 0.25
C PHE A 192 -17.30 -0.87 1.05
N HIS A 193 -17.42 -0.41 2.30
CA HIS A 193 -18.51 -0.77 3.20
C HIS A 193 -19.48 0.40 3.47
N SER A 194 -19.08 1.64 3.11
CA SER A 194 -19.86 2.85 3.38
C SER A 194 -19.93 3.76 2.15
N LYS A 195 -21.08 3.76 1.50
CA LYS A 195 -21.35 4.63 0.35
C LYS A 195 -21.28 6.12 0.71
N TRP A 196 -21.70 6.48 1.91
CA TRP A 196 -21.65 7.86 2.38
C TRP A 196 -20.21 8.37 2.54
N GLN A 197 -19.35 7.56 3.16
CA GLN A 197 -17.94 7.93 3.35
C GLN A 197 -17.18 7.99 2.02
N MET A 198 -17.46 7.07 1.10
CA MET A 198 -16.90 7.09 -0.25
C MET A 198 -17.34 8.35 -1.01
N ARG A 199 -18.61 8.75 -0.91
CA ARG A 199 -19.14 9.99 -1.52
C ARG A 199 -18.37 11.23 -1.08
N ALA A 200 -17.94 11.30 0.19
CA ALA A 200 -17.21 12.46 0.73
C ALA A 200 -15.92 12.75 -0.05
N GLY A 201 -15.18 11.73 -0.48
CA GLY A 201 -13.99 11.92 -1.34
C GLY A 201 -14.34 12.48 -2.72
N ILE A 202 -15.42 11.98 -3.35
CA ILE A 202 -15.88 12.52 -4.64
C ILE A 202 -16.34 13.98 -4.48
N GLU A 203 -17.04 14.30 -3.41
CA GLU A 203 -17.42 15.69 -3.12
C GLU A 203 -16.21 16.58 -2.90
N MET A 204 -15.14 16.06 -2.28
CA MET A 204 -13.86 16.77 -2.12
C MET A 204 -13.21 17.06 -3.47
N LEU A 205 -13.14 16.08 -4.38
CA LEU A 205 -12.65 16.28 -5.74
C LEU A 205 -13.48 17.33 -6.48
N MET A 206 -14.79 17.20 -6.47
CA MET A 206 -15.69 18.10 -7.22
C MET A 206 -15.66 19.55 -6.71
N LYS A 207 -15.33 19.77 -5.43
CA LYS A 207 -15.11 21.12 -4.88
C LYS A 207 -13.90 21.82 -5.47
N GLN A 208 -12.92 21.09 -6.01
CA GLN A 208 -11.72 21.67 -6.61
C GLN A 208 -12.00 22.34 -7.98
N LYS A 209 -13.12 21.97 -8.65
CA LYS A 209 -13.55 22.53 -9.94
C LYS A 209 -12.45 22.43 -11.02
N THR A 210 -11.77 21.30 -11.08
CA THR A 210 -10.71 21.04 -12.08
C THR A 210 -11.26 21.08 -13.50
N ASP A 211 -10.42 21.46 -14.45
CA ASP A 211 -10.78 21.61 -15.86
C ASP A 211 -10.98 20.26 -16.55
N VAL A 212 -10.20 19.26 -16.15
CA VAL A 212 -10.25 17.88 -16.63
C VAL A 212 -9.98 16.92 -15.48
N ILE A 213 -10.48 15.67 -15.57
CA ILE A 213 -10.23 14.64 -14.57
C ILE A 213 -9.68 13.39 -15.25
N PHE A 214 -8.66 12.77 -14.64
CA PHE A 214 -8.08 11.52 -15.03
C PHE A 214 -8.42 10.42 -14.00
N PHE A 215 -8.90 9.29 -14.53
CA PHE A 215 -9.05 8.05 -13.76
C PHE A 215 -8.03 7.02 -14.26
N THR A 216 -7.09 6.64 -13.43
CA THR A 216 -5.93 5.84 -13.85
C THR A 216 -6.08 4.35 -13.53
N GLY A 217 -7.32 3.82 -13.56
CA GLY A 217 -7.61 2.38 -13.53
C GLY A 217 -7.95 1.81 -12.16
N ASP A 218 -8.28 0.52 -12.16
CA ASP A 218 -8.72 -0.28 -11.02
C ASP A 218 -10.03 0.25 -10.38
N LEU A 219 -11.09 0.27 -11.19
CA LEU A 219 -12.44 0.63 -10.75
C LEU A 219 -13.04 -0.43 -9.82
N VAL A 220 -12.71 -1.70 -10.04
CA VAL A 220 -13.26 -2.86 -9.32
C VAL A 220 -12.15 -3.78 -8.79
N ASN A 221 -12.51 -4.76 -7.95
CA ASN A 221 -11.59 -5.82 -7.52
C ASN A 221 -11.44 -6.94 -8.55
N GLY A 222 -12.43 -7.11 -9.44
CA GLY A 222 -12.42 -8.15 -10.46
C GLY A 222 -13.74 -8.34 -11.20
N HIS A 223 -14.85 -7.89 -10.63
CA HIS A 223 -16.18 -8.03 -11.22
C HIS A 223 -16.85 -6.68 -11.46
N THR A 224 -17.22 -6.38 -12.68
CA THR A 224 -17.90 -5.13 -13.05
C THR A 224 -19.16 -4.89 -12.22
N GLY A 225 -19.82 -5.96 -11.76
CA GLY A 225 -21.00 -5.84 -10.88
C GLY A 225 -20.74 -5.08 -9.58
N GLU A 226 -19.50 -5.00 -9.12
CA GLU A 226 -19.10 -4.30 -7.89
C GLU A 226 -19.38 -2.79 -7.95
N VAL A 227 -19.24 -2.17 -9.12
CA VAL A 227 -19.46 -0.74 -9.30
C VAL A 227 -20.94 -0.34 -9.31
N LYS A 228 -21.85 -1.27 -9.61
CA LYS A 228 -23.31 -0.98 -9.79
C LYS A 228 -23.91 -0.23 -8.61
N TYR A 229 -23.55 -0.62 -7.39
CA TYR A 229 -24.08 0.01 -6.17
C TYR A 229 -23.61 1.47 -6.02
N TYR A 230 -22.54 1.86 -6.70
CA TYR A 230 -21.88 3.15 -6.55
C TYR A 230 -21.99 4.05 -7.78
N MET A 231 -22.71 3.62 -8.81
CA MET A 231 -22.88 4.38 -10.07
C MET A 231 -23.40 5.81 -9.83
N ASP A 232 -24.35 6.00 -8.90
CA ASP A 232 -24.90 7.31 -8.56
C ASP A 232 -23.94 8.22 -7.78
N VAL A 233 -22.82 7.68 -7.30
CA VAL A 233 -21.73 8.46 -6.70
C VAL A 233 -20.72 8.85 -7.76
N PHE A 234 -20.22 7.87 -8.51
CA PHE A 234 -19.15 8.11 -9.49
C PHE A 234 -19.62 8.85 -10.74
N ASN A 235 -20.91 8.75 -11.12
CA ASN A 235 -21.46 9.55 -12.20
C ASN A 235 -21.47 11.07 -11.92
N LYS A 236 -21.16 11.49 -10.68
CA LYS A 236 -20.99 12.91 -10.31
C LYS A 236 -19.60 13.45 -10.66
N VAL A 237 -18.64 12.56 -10.92
CA VAL A 237 -17.31 12.96 -11.38
C VAL A 237 -17.42 13.54 -12.78
N ARG A 238 -17.25 14.85 -12.90
CA ARG A 238 -17.41 15.63 -14.14
C ARG A 238 -16.41 16.76 -14.16
N ALA A 239 -15.95 17.12 -15.35
CA ALA A 239 -15.14 18.30 -15.57
C ALA A 239 -15.49 18.94 -16.90
N PRO A 240 -15.27 20.25 -17.09
CA PRO A 240 -15.63 20.97 -18.32
C PRO A 240 -15.01 20.35 -19.59
N LEU A 241 -13.75 19.90 -19.52
CA LEU A 241 -13.04 19.28 -20.64
C LEU A 241 -13.11 17.75 -20.63
N GLY A 242 -13.95 17.17 -19.75
CA GLY A 242 -14.23 15.75 -19.70
C GLY A 242 -13.51 15.00 -18.60
N VAL A 243 -13.83 13.71 -18.54
CA VAL A 243 -13.18 12.71 -17.66
C VAL A 243 -12.59 11.65 -18.57
N TYR A 244 -11.26 11.51 -18.56
CA TYR A 244 -10.55 10.48 -19.32
C TYR A 244 -10.15 9.36 -18.38
N SER A 245 -10.36 8.12 -18.82
CA SER A 245 -10.17 6.95 -17.97
C SER A 245 -9.42 5.85 -18.69
N ILE A 246 -8.74 4.98 -17.94
CA ILE A 246 -8.13 3.75 -18.44
C ILE A 246 -8.51 2.58 -17.55
N LEU A 247 -8.16 1.37 -17.96
CA LEU A 247 -8.29 0.15 -17.16
C LEU A 247 -7.00 -0.17 -16.43
N GLY A 248 -7.12 -0.57 -15.15
CA GLY A 248 -6.06 -1.20 -14.40
C GLY A 248 -6.11 -2.74 -14.47
N ASN A 249 -5.18 -3.42 -13.82
CA ASN A 249 -5.07 -4.88 -13.92
C ASN A 249 -6.28 -5.62 -13.31
N HIS A 250 -6.95 -5.04 -12.32
CA HIS A 250 -8.15 -5.63 -11.72
C HIS A 250 -9.39 -5.56 -12.61
N ASP A 251 -9.47 -4.56 -13.47
CA ASP A 251 -10.63 -4.34 -14.34
C ASP A 251 -10.82 -5.41 -15.43
N TYR A 252 -9.75 -6.15 -15.78
CA TYR A 252 -9.79 -7.27 -16.73
C TYR A 252 -10.39 -8.56 -16.16
N GLY A 253 -10.60 -8.62 -14.84
CA GLY A 253 -11.15 -9.80 -14.17
C GLY A 253 -10.19 -10.99 -14.09
N ASP A 254 -8.87 -10.79 -14.23
CA ASP A 254 -7.86 -11.84 -14.21
C ASP A 254 -7.75 -12.54 -12.83
N TYR A 255 -8.18 -11.87 -11.80
CA TYR A 255 -8.17 -12.38 -10.40
C TYR A 255 -9.49 -12.98 -9.98
N GLY A 256 -10.53 -12.88 -10.84
CA GLY A 256 -11.85 -13.44 -10.62
C GLY A 256 -11.92 -14.94 -10.93
N HIS A 257 -12.94 -15.58 -10.40
CA HIS A 257 -13.29 -16.95 -10.79
C HIS A 257 -14.44 -16.88 -11.82
N TRP A 258 -14.24 -17.44 -13.01
CA TRP A 258 -15.21 -17.36 -14.11
C TRP A 258 -15.69 -18.74 -14.49
N PRO A 259 -17.02 -18.95 -14.66
CA PRO A 259 -17.56 -20.22 -15.14
C PRO A 259 -17.04 -20.59 -16.53
N SER A 260 -16.81 -19.59 -17.38
CA SER A 260 -16.25 -19.77 -18.73
C SER A 260 -15.41 -18.56 -19.17
N PRO A 261 -14.55 -18.71 -20.20
CA PRO A 261 -13.87 -17.57 -20.84
C PRO A 261 -14.85 -16.53 -21.41
N ALA A 262 -16.02 -16.96 -21.87
CA ALA A 262 -17.08 -16.07 -22.38
C ALA A 262 -17.64 -15.17 -21.28
N ASP A 263 -17.81 -15.70 -20.05
CA ASP A 263 -18.27 -14.90 -18.92
C ASP A 263 -17.26 -13.82 -18.53
N LYS A 264 -15.95 -14.13 -18.58
CA LYS A 264 -14.89 -13.14 -18.37
C LYS A 264 -14.91 -12.06 -19.45
N ALA A 265 -15.02 -12.45 -20.72
CA ALA A 265 -15.12 -11.50 -21.83
C ALA A 265 -16.35 -10.60 -21.70
N LYS A 266 -17.49 -11.15 -21.27
CA LYS A 266 -18.71 -10.38 -20.97
C LYS A 266 -18.50 -9.40 -19.84
N ASN A 267 -17.76 -9.78 -18.79
CA ASN A 267 -17.43 -8.88 -17.68
C ASN A 267 -16.60 -7.68 -18.18
N LEU A 268 -15.61 -7.89 -19.03
CA LEU A 268 -14.81 -6.81 -19.60
C LEU A 268 -15.66 -5.92 -20.53
N ALA A 269 -16.54 -6.49 -21.36
CA ALA A 269 -17.48 -5.71 -22.16
C ALA A 269 -18.40 -4.84 -21.27
N ASN A 270 -18.89 -5.39 -20.16
CA ASN A 270 -19.67 -4.62 -19.18
C ASN A 270 -18.84 -3.51 -18.54
N MET A 271 -17.53 -3.67 -18.36
CA MET A 271 -16.66 -2.62 -17.84
C MET A 271 -16.61 -1.41 -18.78
N VAL A 272 -16.49 -1.65 -20.08
CA VAL A 272 -16.57 -0.58 -21.11
C VAL A 272 -17.92 0.14 -21.03
N VAL A 273 -19.01 -0.60 -20.87
CA VAL A 273 -20.36 -0.02 -20.70
C VAL A 273 -20.44 0.80 -19.42
N ALA A 274 -19.88 0.32 -18.31
CA ALA A 274 -19.90 1.04 -17.04
C ALA A 274 -19.18 2.39 -17.13
N HIS A 275 -18.00 2.48 -17.74
CA HIS A 275 -17.32 3.76 -17.97
C HIS A 275 -18.17 4.72 -18.82
N LYS A 276 -18.81 4.22 -19.88
CA LYS A 276 -19.72 5.02 -20.71
C LYS A 276 -20.92 5.54 -19.91
N GLU A 277 -21.54 4.70 -19.07
CA GLU A 277 -22.66 5.09 -18.21
C GLU A 277 -22.21 6.10 -17.12
N LEU A 278 -20.99 6.00 -16.63
CA LEU A 278 -20.38 7.00 -15.77
C LEU A 278 -20.11 8.32 -16.50
N GLY A 279 -20.16 8.33 -17.85
CA GLY A 279 -19.82 9.48 -18.69
C GLY A 279 -18.33 9.75 -18.74
N TRP A 280 -17.51 8.72 -18.57
CA TRP A 280 -16.06 8.77 -18.69
C TRP A 280 -15.62 8.26 -20.05
N ASP A 281 -14.71 9.00 -20.71
CA ASP A 281 -14.10 8.60 -21.97
C ASP A 281 -12.99 7.58 -21.69
N LEU A 282 -13.30 6.30 -21.94
CA LEU A 282 -12.38 5.18 -21.68
C LEU A 282 -11.42 5.04 -22.85
N LEU A 283 -10.13 5.20 -22.58
CA LEU A 283 -9.05 5.06 -23.55
C LEU A 283 -8.42 3.66 -23.40
N ILE A 284 -8.53 2.86 -24.44
CA ILE A 284 -7.89 1.54 -24.53
C ILE A 284 -6.99 1.55 -25.77
N ASP A 285 -5.71 1.89 -25.55
CA ASP A 285 -4.71 2.04 -26.61
C ASP A 285 -5.10 3.15 -27.63
N GLU A 286 -5.61 4.25 -27.10
CA GLU A 286 -6.15 5.37 -27.87
C GLU A 286 -5.62 6.71 -27.34
N ASN A 287 -5.82 7.77 -28.12
CA ASN A 287 -5.56 9.14 -27.68
C ASN A 287 -6.73 10.07 -27.96
N ARG A 288 -6.70 11.21 -27.30
CA ARG A 288 -7.61 12.34 -27.55
C ARG A 288 -6.81 13.63 -27.65
N ARG A 289 -7.28 14.54 -28.48
CA ARG A 289 -6.79 15.92 -28.55
C ARG A 289 -7.60 16.77 -27.59
N LEU A 290 -6.96 17.24 -26.53
CA LEU A 290 -7.55 18.18 -25.60
C LEU A 290 -7.33 19.58 -26.17
N LYS A 291 -8.43 20.30 -26.41
CA LYS A 291 -8.42 21.60 -27.12
C LYS A 291 -8.85 22.73 -26.21
N VAL A 292 -8.06 23.81 -26.18
CA VAL A 292 -8.39 25.08 -25.51
C VAL A 292 -8.07 26.21 -26.46
N GLY A 293 -9.11 26.90 -26.88
CA GLY A 293 -8.96 27.93 -27.96
C GLY A 293 -8.46 27.30 -29.26
N ASN A 294 -7.29 27.74 -29.71
CA ASN A 294 -6.63 27.21 -30.92
C ASN A 294 -5.51 26.19 -30.59
N ASP A 295 -5.19 26.03 -29.34
CA ASP A 295 -4.10 25.15 -28.87
C ASP A 295 -4.62 23.74 -28.54
N GLU A 296 -3.79 22.74 -28.80
CA GLU A 296 -4.09 21.33 -28.52
C GLU A 296 -2.92 20.65 -27.82
N ILE A 297 -3.24 19.74 -26.89
CA ILE A 297 -2.30 18.77 -26.28
C ILE A 297 -2.87 17.37 -26.37
N GLY A 298 -2.02 16.33 -26.24
CA GLY A 298 -2.42 14.95 -26.31
C GLY A 298 -2.73 14.37 -24.95
N VAL A 299 -3.87 13.65 -24.83
CA VAL A 299 -4.16 12.74 -23.72
C VAL A 299 -4.17 11.33 -24.28
N LEU A 300 -3.22 10.50 -23.88
CA LEU A 300 -3.05 9.12 -24.32
C LEU A 300 -3.46 8.17 -23.22
N GLY A 301 -4.12 7.08 -23.55
CA GLY A 301 -4.46 6.05 -22.58
C GLY A 301 -4.20 4.66 -23.15
N ILE A 302 -3.61 3.79 -22.33
CA ILE A 302 -3.33 2.41 -22.71
C ILE A 302 -4.02 1.43 -21.78
N GLY A 303 -4.23 0.20 -22.25
CA GLY A 303 -4.58 -0.92 -21.40
C GLY A 303 -3.51 -1.20 -20.34
N ASN A 304 -3.82 -2.02 -19.34
CA ASN A 304 -2.83 -2.34 -18.32
C ASN A 304 -1.53 -2.90 -18.92
N TRP A 305 -0.40 -2.36 -18.46
CA TRP A 305 0.93 -2.83 -18.84
C TRP A 305 1.84 -2.81 -17.60
N GLY A 306 2.25 -3.97 -17.12
CA GLY A 306 3.15 -4.13 -15.98
C GLY A 306 4.39 -4.94 -16.35
N GLU A 307 5.57 -4.51 -15.85
CA GLU A 307 6.83 -5.21 -16.11
C GLU A 307 6.89 -6.57 -15.42
N MET A 308 6.31 -6.68 -14.24
CA MET A 308 6.28 -7.97 -13.53
C MET A 308 5.40 -8.98 -14.24
N SER A 309 5.91 -10.20 -14.44
CA SER A 309 5.26 -11.29 -15.21
C SER A 309 3.86 -11.68 -14.71
N ARG A 310 3.52 -11.35 -13.46
CA ARG A 310 2.17 -11.58 -12.90
C ARG A 310 1.11 -10.61 -13.44
N PHE A 311 1.53 -9.50 -14.05
CA PHE A 311 0.62 -8.50 -14.62
C PHE A 311 0.65 -8.59 -16.14
N PRO A 312 -0.51 -8.87 -16.78
CA PRO A 312 -0.59 -8.95 -18.23
C PRO A 312 -0.25 -7.62 -18.90
N LYS A 313 0.47 -7.69 -20.03
CA LYS A 313 0.81 -6.54 -20.87
C LYS A 313 -0.26 -6.39 -21.97
N TYR A 314 -1.41 -5.82 -21.62
CA TYR A 314 -2.49 -5.54 -22.56
C TYR A 314 -2.25 -4.28 -23.38
N GLY A 315 -1.64 -3.25 -22.74
CA GLY A 315 -1.44 -1.93 -23.31
C GLY A 315 -0.52 -1.91 -24.53
N ARG A 316 -0.87 -1.06 -25.51
CA ARG A 316 -0.21 -0.90 -26.79
C ARG A 316 0.12 0.57 -27.05
N MET A 317 1.32 0.98 -26.61
CA MET A 317 1.82 2.35 -26.83
C MET A 317 1.92 2.70 -28.31
N ASP A 318 2.30 1.71 -29.16
CA ASP A 318 2.38 1.87 -30.61
C ASP A 318 1.06 2.29 -31.27
N LYS A 319 -0.08 2.00 -30.63
CA LYS A 319 -1.39 2.48 -31.06
C LYS A 319 -1.75 3.82 -30.45
N ALA A 320 -1.56 3.94 -29.12
CA ALA A 320 -1.95 5.16 -28.40
C ALA A 320 -1.21 6.41 -28.90
N ILE A 321 0.03 6.27 -29.40
CA ILE A 321 0.85 7.39 -29.86
C ILE A 321 0.54 7.85 -31.30
N GLN A 322 -0.25 7.09 -32.07
CA GLN A 322 -0.51 7.40 -33.47
C GLN A 322 -1.16 8.76 -33.66
N ASN A 323 -0.73 9.50 -34.71
CA ASN A 323 -1.26 10.81 -35.07
C ASN A 323 -1.15 11.88 -33.97
N THR A 324 -0.09 11.82 -33.15
CA THR A 324 0.19 12.78 -32.06
C THR A 324 1.49 13.57 -32.27
N ASP A 325 2.21 13.36 -33.37
CA ASP A 325 3.55 13.93 -33.59
C ASP A 325 3.53 15.47 -33.60
N ASP A 326 2.44 16.09 -34.05
CA ASP A 326 2.23 17.52 -34.07
C ASP A 326 1.85 18.15 -32.71
N LEU A 327 1.55 17.31 -31.71
CA LEU A 327 1.16 17.80 -30.40
C LEU A 327 2.38 18.15 -29.53
N PRO A 328 2.45 19.38 -29.00
CA PRO A 328 3.62 19.86 -28.27
C PRO A 328 3.79 19.22 -26.87
N VAL A 329 2.70 18.73 -26.28
CA VAL A 329 2.69 18.06 -24.97
C VAL A 329 1.82 16.81 -25.05
N LYS A 330 2.31 15.71 -24.46
CA LYS A 330 1.62 14.41 -24.40
C LYS A 330 1.53 13.90 -22.98
N LEU A 331 0.30 13.77 -22.48
CA LEU A 331 -0.06 13.28 -21.15
C LEU A 331 -0.53 11.82 -21.29
N LEU A 332 0.22 10.89 -20.68
CA LEU A 332 -0.05 9.45 -20.76
C LEU A 332 -0.74 8.96 -19.49
N LEU A 333 -1.88 8.30 -19.63
CA LEU A 333 -2.49 7.50 -18.58
C LEU A 333 -2.04 6.04 -18.74
N SER A 334 -1.35 5.51 -17.74
CA SER A 334 -0.91 4.12 -17.69
C SER A 334 -0.89 3.64 -16.23
N HIS A 335 -1.64 2.59 -15.95
CA HIS A 335 -1.96 2.20 -14.57
C HIS A 335 -0.74 1.80 -13.73
N ASP A 336 0.09 0.86 -14.22
CA ASP A 336 1.24 0.31 -13.49
C ASP A 336 2.49 1.20 -13.70
N PRO A 337 3.08 1.76 -12.64
CA PRO A 337 4.24 2.65 -12.75
C PRO A 337 5.50 1.98 -13.30
N SER A 338 5.62 0.65 -13.22
CA SER A 338 6.78 -0.06 -13.79
C SER A 338 6.89 0.10 -15.32
N HIS A 339 5.78 0.43 -15.99
CA HIS A 339 5.76 0.74 -17.42
C HIS A 339 6.67 1.93 -17.77
N TRP A 340 6.77 2.91 -16.88
CA TRP A 340 7.56 4.12 -17.13
C TRP A 340 9.03 3.80 -17.41
N ARG A 341 9.71 3.09 -16.51
CA ARG A 341 11.13 2.73 -16.70
C ARG A 341 11.34 1.66 -17.73
N ALA A 342 10.41 0.71 -17.84
CA ALA A 342 10.57 -0.45 -18.70
C ALA A 342 10.36 -0.11 -20.18
N GLN A 343 9.45 0.82 -20.51
CA GLN A 343 9.12 1.13 -21.90
C GLN A 343 9.03 2.64 -22.20
N VAL A 344 8.37 3.44 -21.35
CA VAL A 344 8.10 4.85 -21.68
C VAL A 344 9.38 5.66 -21.77
N LEU A 345 10.26 5.60 -20.77
CA LEU A 345 11.54 6.32 -20.78
C LEU A 345 12.44 5.97 -21.96
N PRO A 346 12.73 4.68 -22.25
CA PRO A 346 13.65 4.32 -23.31
C PRO A 346 13.08 4.45 -24.73
N GLU A 347 11.78 4.21 -24.93
CA GLU A 347 11.19 4.06 -26.27
C GLU A 347 10.30 5.25 -26.68
N TYR A 348 9.76 6.01 -25.72
CA TYR A 348 8.79 7.09 -25.97
C TYR A 348 9.21 8.42 -25.33
N PRO A 349 10.36 9.01 -25.74
CA PRO A 349 10.86 10.25 -25.18
C PRO A 349 9.93 11.46 -25.41
N GLN A 350 8.96 11.37 -26.30
CA GLN A 350 7.95 12.41 -26.58
C GLN A 350 6.81 12.47 -25.55
N ILE A 351 6.75 11.56 -24.58
CA ILE A 351 5.80 11.62 -23.46
C ILE A 351 6.34 12.57 -22.40
N ASP A 352 5.58 13.59 -22.06
CA ASP A 352 5.99 14.58 -21.07
C ASP A 352 5.64 14.16 -19.64
N VAL A 353 4.43 13.64 -19.42
CA VAL A 353 3.97 13.19 -18.10
C VAL A 353 3.21 11.87 -18.22
N MET A 354 3.52 10.91 -17.36
CA MET A 354 2.75 9.71 -17.15
C MET A 354 1.99 9.79 -15.81
N PHE A 355 0.71 9.45 -15.82
CA PHE A 355 -0.15 9.36 -14.64
C PHE A 355 -0.44 7.90 -14.35
N ALA A 356 -0.09 7.46 -13.14
CA ALA A 356 -0.20 6.06 -12.71
C ALA A 356 -0.90 5.91 -11.35
N GLY A 357 -1.21 4.67 -10.97
CA GLY A 357 -1.74 4.25 -9.68
C GLY A 357 -1.11 2.96 -9.19
N HIS A 358 -1.92 1.90 -8.99
CA HIS A 358 -1.55 0.52 -8.81
C HIS A 358 -0.91 0.14 -7.48
N THR A 359 0.04 0.91 -6.97
CA THR A 359 0.87 0.50 -5.82
C THR A 359 0.14 0.57 -4.49
N HIS A 360 -0.87 1.44 -4.37
CA HIS A 360 -1.52 1.84 -3.11
C HIS A 360 -0.53 2.28 -2.00
N GLY A 361 0.78 2.38 -2.30
CA GLY A 361 1.81 2.44 -1.26
C GLY A 361 1.70 1.29 -0.26
N MET A 362 1.26 0.09 -0.72
CA MET A 362 0.85 -1.05 0.12
C MET A 362 -0.17 -0.69 1.22
N GLN A 363 -0.78 0.49 1.19
CA GLN A 363 -1.68 1.01 2.23
C GLN A 363 -1.02 1.06 3.63
N PHE A 364 0.29 0.88 3.70
CA PHE A 364 1.08 0.80 4.92
C PHE A 364 2.42 1.50 4.75
N GLY A 365 2.73 2.43 5.66
CA GLY A 365 3.99 3.16 5.62
C GLY A 365 3.97 4.45 6.39
N VAL A 366 4.85 5.36 6.01
CA VAL A 366 4.95 6.73 6.50
C VAL A 366 5.06 7.65 5.29
N ARG A 367 4.26 8.70 5.24
CA ARG A 367 4.35 9.73 4.21
C ARG A 367 4.18 11.11 4.85
N THR A 368 5.27 11.85 4.87
CA THR A 368 5.35 13.25 5.33
C THR A 368 5.94 14.10 4.20
N PRO A 369 5.93 15.44 4.29
CA PRO A 369 6.56 16.28 3.27
C PRO A 369 8.05 15.96 3.02
N ASP A 370 8.80 15.58 4.06
CA ASP A 370 10.25 15.40 4.01
C ASP A 370 10.69 13.93 3.97
N PHE A 371 9.78 12.99 4.21
CA PHE A 371 10.12 11.57 4.29
C PHE A 371 8.94 10.69 3.89
N GLN A 372 9.21 9.73 3.01
CA GLN A 372 8.25 8.66 2.71
C GLN A 372 8.93 7.30 2.72
N TRP A 373 8.22 6.33 3.25
CA TRP A 373 8.63 4.93 3.27
C TRP A 373 7.43 4.00 3.25
N SER A 374 7.52 2.96 2.47
CA SER A 374 6.59 1.84 2.46
C SER A 374 7.35 0.57 2.04
N PRO A 375 6.94 -0.63 2.48
CA PRO A 375 7.54 -1.87 1.98
C PRO A 375 7.46 -2.02 0.46
N ILE A 376 6.57 -1.31 -0.22
CA ILE A 376 6.43 -1.33 -1.67
C ILE A 376 7.65 -0.76 -2.39
N GLU A 377 8.45 0.10 -1.76
CA GLU A 377 9.67 0.70 -2.36
C GLU A 377 10.72 -0.34 -2.74
N TYR A 378 10.70 -1.51 -2.08
CA TYR A 378 11.58 -2.64 -2.42
C TYR A 378 11.11 -3.41 -3.67
N VAL A 379 9.96 -3.03 -4.23
CA VAL A 379 9.34 -3.66 -5.42
C VAL A 379 9.18 -2.66 -6.55
N TYR A 380 8.78 -1.42 -6.24
CA TYR A 380 8.57 -0.33 -7.19
C TYR A 380 9.45 0.85 -6.82
N THR A 381 10.31 1.28 -7.73
CA THR A 381 11.13 2.49 -7.55
C THR A 381 10.23 3.73 -7.47
N GLU A 382 9.27 3.83 -8.38
CA GLU A 382 8.24 4.85 -8.38
C GLU A 382 6.97 4.28 -7.75
N TRP A 383 6.70 4.64 -6.49
CA TRP A 383 5.56 4.07 -5.77
C TRP A 383 4.55 5.10 -5.23
N ALA A 384 4.92 6.36 -5.07
CA ALA A 384 4.02 7.44 -4.61
C ALA A 384 4.58 8.82 -4.93
N GLY A 385 3.74 9.72 -5.48
CA GLY A 385 4.10 11.10 -5.75
C GLY A 385 4.80 11.30 -7.10
N LEU A 386 5.48 12.43 -7.25
CA LEU A 386 6.08 12.89 -8.48
C LEU A 386 7.55 12.47 -8.57
N TYR A 387 7.91 11.82 -9.68
CA TYR A 387 9.29 11.49 -10.04
C TYR A 387 9.63 12.13 -11.40
N ARG A 388 10.91 12.39 -11.61
CA ARG A 388 11.42 13.06 -12.82
C ARG A 388 12.67 12.35 -13.33
N GLU A 389 12.76 12.26 -14.64
CA GLU A 389 13.95 11.76 -15.35
C GLU A 389 14.11 12.62 -16.61
N LYS A 390 15.14 13.49 -16.61
CA LYS A 390 15.33 14.52 -17.65
C LYS A 390 14.09 15.43 -17.75
N HIS A 391 13.41 15.44 -18.91
CA HIS A 391 12.19 16.22 -19.14
C HIS A 391 10.91 15.45 -18.87
N GLN A 392 11.00 14.12 -18.73
CA GLN A 392 9.84 13.26 -18.51
C GLN A 392 9.50 13.17 -17.02
N GLN A 393 8.23 13.10 -16.73
CA GLN A 393 7.71 13.04 -15.38
C GLN A 393 6.74 11.85 -15.23
N ILE A 394 6.69 11.25 -14.05
CA ILE A 394 5.63 10.32 -13.67
C ILE A 394 5.05 10.75 -12.32
N TYR A 395 3.74 10.69 -12.21
CA TYR A 395 3.06 10.79 -10.93
C TYR A 395 2.37 9.47 -10.60
N VAL A 396 2.64 8.94 -9.41
CA VAL A 396 2.02 7.71 -8.89
C VAL A 396 1.06 8.08 -7.76
N ASN A 397 -0.23 8.00 -8.04
CA ASN A 397 -1.30 8.18 -7.05
C ASN A 397 -1.43 6.91 -6.20
N VAL A 398 -1.52 7.07 -4.86
CA VAL A 398 -1.61 5.93 -3.94
C VAL A 398 -3.03 5.39 -3.77
N GLY A 399 -3.95 5.80 -4.62
CA GLY A 399 -5.29 5.24 -4.74
C GLY A 399 -6.33 5.90 -3.84
N TYR A 400 -7.55 5.93 -4.36
CA TYR A 400 -8.76 6.43 -3.71
C TYR A 400 -9.36 5.42 -2.73
N GLY A 401 -9.38 4.15 -3.13
CA GLY A 401 -9.96 3.06 -2.36
C GLY A 401 -8.94 2.23 -1.60
N PHE A 402 -9.23 0.97 -1.43
CA PHE A 402 -8.35 0.01 -0.76
C PHE A 402 -8.56 -1.41 -1.27
N LEU A 403 -7.53 -2.25 -1.11
CA LEU A 403 -7.51 -3.63 -1.58
C LEU A 403 -6.85 -4.54 -0.55
N ALA A 404 -7.14 -5.82 -0.60
CA ALA A 404 -6.57 -6.91 0.19
C ALA A 404 -6.91 -6.87 1.69
N TYR A 405 -6.69 -5.77 2.40
CA TYR A 405 -7.11 -5.63 3.79
C TYR A 405 -7.83 -4.31 4.02
N PRO A 406 -8.82 -4.27 4.95
CA PRO A 406 -9.64 -3.08 5.17
C PRO A 406 -8.91 -2.08 6.08
N GLY A 407 -7.85 -1.46 5.59
CA GLY A 407 -7.05 -0.51 6.36
C GLY A 407 -6.09 0.30 5.53
N ARG A 408 -5.82 1.54 5.97
CA ARG A 408 -4.73 2.39 5.51
C ARG A 408 -3.98 2.94 6.70
N ILE A 409 -2.69 2.70 6.77
CA ILE A 409 -1.85 3.05 7.93
C ILE A 409 -0.68 3.91 7.42
N GLY A 410 -0.76 5.21 7.65
CA GLY A 410 0.25 6.19 7.25
C GLY A 410 0.29 6.53 5.76
N ILE A 411 -0.32 5.70 4.90
CA ILE A 411 -0.56 5.98 3.48
C ILE A 411 -2.07 6.15 3.29
N LEU A 412 -2.55 7.37 3.39
CA LEU A 412 -3.98 7.70 3.33
C LEU A 412 -4.48 7.74 1.88
N PRO A 413 -5.82 7.62 1.65
CA PRO A 413 -6.39 7.73 0.29
C PRO A 413 -6.11 9.10 -0.30
N GLU A 414 -5.81 9.15 -1.59
CA GLU A 414 -5.35 10.36 -2.26
C GLU A 414 -6.25 10.80 -3.41
N ILE A 415 -6.48 12.09 -3.48
CA ILE A 415 -7.02 12.82 -4.62
C ILE A 415 -5.94 13.83 -5.01
N THR A 416 -5.48 13.81 -6.26
CA THR A 416 -4.41 14.71 -6.68
C THR A 416 -4.95 15.79 -7.60
N ILE A 417 -4.50 17.02 -7.37
CA ILE A 417 -4.80 18.18 -8.23
C ILE A 417 -3.48 18.67 -8.79
N PHE A 418 -3.36 18.61 -10.11
CA PHE A 418 -2.20 19.14 -10.80
C PHE A 418 -2.52 20.54 -11.34
N THR A 419 -1.51 21.41 -11.32
CA THR A 419 -1.54 22.68 -12.06
C THR A 419 -0.47 22.61 -13.13
N LEU A 420 -0.86 22.73 -14.39
CA LEU A 420 0.07 22.79 -15.50
C LEU A 420 0.77 24.16 -15.52
N LYS A 421 2.08 24.18 -15.74
CA LYS A 421 2.92 25.39 -15.78
C LYS A 421 3.72 25.43 -17.08
N ALA A 422 3.48 26.47 -17.90
CA ALA A 422 4.24 26.72 -19.13
C ALA A 422 5.62 27.31 -18.80
N ALA A 423 6.43 26.60 -18.05
CA ALA A 423 7.76 27.02 -17.60
C ALA A 423 8.70 25.84 -17.41
N ALA A 424 10.01 26.10 -17.43
CA ALA A 424 10.99 25.13 -16.97
C ALA A 424 10.84 24.91 -15.46
N ASP A 425 11.07 23.66 -15.01
CA ASP A 425 11.03 23.34 -13.59
C ASP A 425 12.12 24.12 -12.82
N PRO A 426 11.75 24.94 -11.85
CA PRO A 426 12.71 25.73 -11.09
C PRO A 426 13.67 24.88 -10.26
N SER A 427 13.30 23.64 -9.91
CA SER A 427 14.15 22.71 -9.15
C SER A 427 15.31 22.14 -9.97
N LEU A 428 15.25 22.20 -11.31
CA LEU A 428 16.33 21.73 -12.21
C LEU A 428 17.43 22.79 -12.42
N LYS A 429 17.33 23.96 -11.81
CA LYS A 429 18.32 25.04 -11.91
C LYS A 429 19.34 25.06 -10.76
N ALA A 430 19.29 24.08 -9.84
CA ALA A 430 20.18 23.99 -8.69
C ALA A 430 21.34 23.02 -8.93
#